data_5f520616f866dd3471f8ae9476adc021
#
_entry.id   5f520616f866dd3471f8ae9476adc021
#
_cell.length_a   1.000
_cell.length_b   1.000
_cell.length_c   1.000
_cell.angle_alpha   90.00
_cell.angle_beta   90.00
_cell.angle_gamma   90.00
#
_symmetry.space_group_name_H-M   'P 1'
#
loop_
_entity.id
_entity.type
_entity.pdbx_description
1 polymer ?
#
loop_
_entity_poly.entity_id
_entity_poly.type
_entity_poly.pdbx_seq_one_letter_code
_entity_poly.pdbx_strand_id
1 'polypeptide(L)'
;MTDATAFVGWLDMQKPVATNRKIGTQGYCMAGPIAFRTAAAVPDRVGAVASFHGGGLVTDAPDSPHLQAAKSKAQFLVAIAENDDKRSPNDKTAMKETFAKANLPAEIEVYSGTAHGWCPPDSKVYNEPQAEKAWSRLLVLYGKALA
;
A
#
# COMPACT_ATOMS: atom_id res chain seq x y z
N MET A 1 -8.30 0.45 -13.84
CA MET A 1 -8.92 0.53 -12.48
C MET A 1 -10.44 0.49 -12.50
N THR A 2 -11.05 0.22 -13.63
CA THR A 2 -12.51 0.01 -13.78
C THR A 2 -13.04 -1.04 -12.78
N ASP A 3 -12.33 -2.14 -12.62
CA ASP A 3 -12.71 -3.24 -11.72
C ASP A 3 -12.74 -2.81 -10.24
N ALA A 4 -11.76 -2.02 -9.79
CA ALA A 4 -11.73 -1.54 -8.40
C ALA A 4 -12.97 -0.69 -8.07
N THR A 5 -13.38 0.18 -8.98
CA THR A 5 -14.59 1.00 -8.83
C THR A 5 -15.85 0.11 -8.81
N ALA A 6 -15.93 -0.89 -9.71
CA ALA A 6 -17.04 -1.81 -9.76
C ALA A 6 -17.14 -2.69 -8.50
N PHE A 7 -16.01 -3.21 -8.01
CA PHE A 7 -15.99 -4.05 -6.80
C PHE A 7 -16.36 -3.26 -5.54
N VAL A 8 -15.84 -2.05 -5.38
CA VAL A 8 -16.22 -1.20 -4.23
C VAL A 8 -17.69 -0.82 -4.31
N GLY A 9 -18.20 -0.46 -5.50
CA GLY A 9 -19.62 -0.18 -5.71
C GLY A 9 -20.51 -1.39 -5.39
N TRP A 10 -20.08 -2.59 -5.78
CA TRP A 10 -20.79 -3.82 -5.42
C TRP A 10 -20.78 -4.09 -3.91
N LEU A 11 -19.61 -3.89 -3.25
CA LEU A 11 -19.52 -4.01 -1.79
C LEU A 11 -20.48 -3.06 -1.08
N ASP A 12 -20.58 -1.83 -1.55
CA ASP A 12 -21.45 -0.81 -0.95
C ASP A 12 -22.94 -1.12 -1.06
N MET A 13 -23.33 -2.03 -1.96
CA MET A 13 -24.70 -2.54 -2.06
C MET A 13 -24.98 -3.70 -1.07
N GLN A 14 -23.96 -4.23 -0.38
CA GLN A 14 -24.17 -5.35 0.54
C GLN A 14 -24.63 -4.85 1.90
N LYS A 15 -25.72 -5.42 2.45
CA LYS A 15 -26.32 -5.01 3.73
C LYS A 15 -25.34 -4.93 4.92
N PRO A 16 -24.36 -5.86 5.09
CA PRO A 16 -23.44 -5.80 6.24
C PRO A 16 -22.32 -4.77 6.08
N VAL A 17 -22.21 -4.09 4.94
CA VAL A 17 -21.13 -3.12 4.66
C VAL A 17 -21.52 -1.73 5.16
N ALA A 18 -20.67 -1.16 6.04
CA ALA A 18 -20.84 0.21 6.52
C ALA A 18 -20.31 1.20 5.47
N THR A 19 -21.19 1.74 4.64
CA THR A 19 -20.85 2.66 3.54
C THR A 19 -20.39 4.04 4.01
N ASN A 20 -20.67 4.39 5.25
CA ASN A 20 -20.22 5.63 5.91
C ASN A 20 -18.78 5.52 6.49
N ARG A 21 -18.15 4.34 6.45
CA ARG A 21 -16.78 4.11 6.91
C ARG A 21 -15.82 3.94 5.74
N LYS A 22 -14.55 4.23 5.98
CA LYS A 22 -13.49 3.97 5.01
C LYS A 22 -13.15 2.48 4.95
N ILE A 23 -12.56 2.06 3.83
CA ILE A 23 -12.00 0.72 3.64
C ILE A 23 -10.48 0.80 3.53
N GLY A 24 -9.80 -0.30 3.88
CA GLY A 24 -8.38 -0.49 3.63
C GLY A 24 -8.14 -1.33 2.38
N THR A 25 -7.09 -1.03 1.64
CA THR A 25 -6.58 -1.89 0.57
C THR A 25 -5.12 -2.24 0.85
N GLN A 26 -4.77 -3.50 0.65
CA GLN A 26 -3.40 -3.96 0.81
C GLN A 26 -2.98 -4.85 -0.34
N GLY A 27 -1.69 -4.84 -0.64
CA GLY A 27 -1.14 -5.64 -1.72
C GLY A 27 0.26 -6.15 -1.41
N TYR A 28 0.51 -7.37 -1.83
CA TYR A 28 1.80 -8.05 -1.75
C TYR A 28 2.38 -8.19 -3.15
N CYS A 29 3.68 -8.00 -3.32
CA CYS A 29 4.37 -8.15 -4.61
C CYS A 29 3.71 -7.28 -5.71
N MET A 30 3.23 -7.90 -6.78
CA MET A 30 2.53 -7.25 -7.89
C MET A 30 1.24 -6.52 -7.49
N ALA A 31 0.65 -6.86 -6.35
CA ALA A 31 -0.57 -6.22 -5.88
C ALA A 31 -0.32 -4.87 -5.16
N GLY A 32 0.93 -4.54 -4.82
CA GLY A 32 1.29 -3.24 -4.24
C GLY A 32 0.84 -2.05 -5.13
N PRO A 33 1.27 -1.99 -6.41
CA PRO A 33 0.80 -0.96 -7.34
C PRO A 33 -0.71 -0.96 -7.56
N ILE A 34 -1.37 -2.12 -7.49
CA ILE A 34 -2.83 -2.25 -7.61
C ILE A 34 -3.50 -1.56 -6.42
N ALA A 35 -3.00 -1.78 -5.19
CA ALA A 35 -3.53 -1.12 -3.99
C ALA A 35 -3.41 0.42 -4.08
N PHE A 36 -2.27 0.93 -4.58
CA PHE A 36 -2.06 2.36 -4.80
C PHE A 36 -3.06 2.95 -5.80
N ARG A 37 -3.23 2.28 -6.94
CA ARG A 37 -4.17 2.71 -7.97
C ARG A 37 -5.63 2.60 -7.53
N THR A 38 -5.95 1.64 -6.67
CA THR A 38 -7.29 1.50 -6.09
C THR A 38 -7.65 2.73 -5.26
N ALA A 39 -6.73 3.22 -4.42
CA ALA A 39 -6.95 4.43 -3.64
C ALA A 39 -7.19 5.66 -4.52
N ALA A 40 -6.49 5.78 -5.64
CA ALA A 40 -6.69 6.85 -6.60
C ALA A 40 -8.04 6.76 -7.34
N ALA A 41 -8.50 5.52 -7.61
CA ALA A 41 -9.75 5.28 -8.34
C ALA A 41 -11.00 5.53 -7.48
N VAL A 42 -10.93 5.26 -6.17
CA VAL A 42 -12.06 5.41 -5.23
C VAL A 42 -11.63 6.17 -3.95
N PRO A 43 -11.17 7.44 -4.10
CA PRO A 43 -10.53 8.20 -3.02
C PRO A 43 -11.47 8.52 -1.86
N ASP A 44 -12.78 8.52 -2.09
CA ASP A 44 -13.76 8.78 -1.05
C ASP A 44 -14.06 7.55 -0.19
N ARG A 45 -13.71 6.35 -0.64
CA ARG A 45 -13.91 5.10 0.11
C ARG A 45 -12.63 4.56 0.72
N VAL A 46 -11.47 4.70 0.07
CA VAL A 46 -10.19 4.18 0.58
C VAL A 46 -9.56 5.15 1.56
N GLY A 47 -9.41 4.73 2.81
CA GLY A 47 -8.75 5.49 3.88
C GLY A 47 -7.34 4.99 4.22
N ALA A 48 -7.04 3.73 3.92
CA ALA A 48 -5.76 3.10 4.21
C ALA A 48 -5.22 2.30 3.01
N VAL A 49 -3.93 2.39 2.78
CA VAL A 49 -3.23 1.65 1.72
C VAL A 49 -1.96 1.02 2.29
N ALA A 50 -1.79 -0.29 2.12
CA ALA A 50 -0.55 -0.95 2.48
C ALA A 50 0.07 -1.69 1.28
N SER A 51 1.38 -1.61 1.15
CA SER A 51 2.16 -2.37 0.17
C SER A 51 3.30 -3.10 0.87
N PHE A 52 3.34 -4.41 0.71
CA PHE A 52 4.40 -5.28 1.22
C PHE A 52 5.22 -5.81 0.06
N HIS A 53 6.52 -5.53 0.07
CA HIS A 53 7.46 -5.86 -1.02
C HIS A 53 6.88 -5.60 -2.43
N GLY A 54 6.17 -4.47 -2.59
CA GLY A 54 5.57 -4.10 -3.87
C GLY A 54 6.63 -3.67 -4.88
N GLY A 55 6.64 -4.29 -6.07
CA GLY A 55 7.49 -3.87 -7.18
C GLY A 55 6.79 -2.84 -8.07
N GLY A 56 7.56 -1.92 -8.69
CA GLY A 56 7.02 -0.96 -9.64
C GLY A 56 6.08 0.09 -9.05
N LEU A 57 6.26 0.45 -7.76
CA LEU A 57 5.54 1.54 -7.12
C LEU A 57 5.95 2.91 -7.67
N VAL A 58 7.20 3.02 -8.09
CA VAL A 58 7.78 4.18 -8.78
C VAL A 58 8.23 3.74 -10.16
N THR A 59 7.84 4.48 -11.18
CA THR A 59 8.23 4.27 -12.57
C THR A 59 8.40 5.63 -13.27
N ASP A 60 9.02 5.66 -14.44
CA ASP A 60 9.20 6.88 -15.25
C ASP A 60 7.90 7.29 -15.98
N ALA A 61 6.87 6.47 -15.92
CA ALA A 61 5.61 6.76 -16.59
C ALA A 61 4.83 7.88 -15.89
N PRO A 62 4.12 8.74 -16.61
CA PRO A 62 3.34 9.84 -16.04
C PRO A 62 2.17 9.35 -15.17
N ASP A 63 1.76 8.11 -15.32
CA ASP A 63 0.76 7.41 -14.52
C ASP A 63 1.37 6.46 -13.49
N SER A 64 2.63 6.70 -13.09
CA SER A 64 3.31 5.93 -12.06
C SER A 64 2.44 5.76 -10.81
N PRO A 65 2.40 4.55 -10.19
CA PRO A 65 1.52 4.27 -9.05
C PRO A 65 1.60 5.28 -7.92
N HIS A 66 2.83 5.71 -7.53
CA HIS A 66 3.00 6.69 -6.45
C HIS A 66 2.40 8.06 -6.80
N LEU A 67 2.49 8.50 -8.08
CA LEU A 67 1.88 9.75 -8.55
C LEU A 67 0.35 9.66 -8.57
N GLN A 68 -0.20 8.50 -8.92
CA GLN A 68 -1.65 8.29 -8.86
C GLN A 68 -2.13 8.26 -7.41
N ALA A 69 -1.44 7.51 -6.53
CA ALA A 69 -1.76 7.42 -5.11
C ALA A 69 -1.78 8.79 -4.40
N ALA A 70 -0.92 9.71 -4.82
CA ALA A 70 -0.88 11.08 -4.32
C ALA A 70 -2.17 11.89 -4.55
N LYS A 71 -3.05 11.43 -5.43
CA LYS A 71 -4.38 12.04 -5.69
C LYS A 71 -5.46 11.53 -4.72
N SER A 72 -5.13 10.57 -3.86
CA SER A 72 -6.05 10.02 -2.86
C SER A 72 -6.08 10.84 -1.58
N LYS A 73 -6.89 10.41 -0.61
CA LYS A 73 -6.95 10.95 0.75
C LYS A 73 -6.49 9.91 1.79
N ALA A 74 -5.87 8.83 1.35
CA ALA A 74 -5.52 7.69 2.19
C ALA A 74 -4.24 7.92 2.99
N GLN A 75 -4.08 7.15 4.07
CA GLN A 75 -2.82 6.97 4.77
C GLN A 75 -2.09 5.73 4.24
N PHE A 76 -0.76 5.76 4.23
CA PHE A 76 0.04 4.74 3.56
C PHE A 76 0.99 4.01 4.50
N LEU A 77 1.15 2.71 4.27
CA LEU A 77 2.23 1.87 4.79
C LEU A 77 2.95 1.21 3.62
N VAL A 78 4.25 1.45 3.49
CA VAL A 78 5.07 0.84 2.43
C VAL A 78 6.24 0.10 3.08
N ALA A 79 6.15 -1.22 3.12
CA ALA A 79 7.16 -2.10 3.66
C ALA A 79 8.02 -2.65 2.50
N ILE A 80 9.23 -2.14 2.37
CA ILE A 80 10.14 -2.43 1.25
C ILE A 80 11.10 -3.54 1.68
N ALA A 81 11.28 -4.56 0.84
CA ALA A 81 12.32 -5.56 1.06
C ALA A 81 13.72 -4.95 0.87
N GLU A 82 14.69 -5.40 1.68
CA GLU A 82 16.05 -4.87 1.59
C GLU A 82 16.68 -5.07 0.19
N ASN A 83 16.45 -6.23 -0.43
CA ASN A 83 16.96 -6.48 -1.77
C ASN A 83 16.25 -5.68 -2.86
N ASP A 84 14.98 -5.32 -2.67
CA ASP A 84 14.26 -4.43 -3.60
C ASP A 84 14.77 -2.99 -3.46
N ASP A 85 15.02 -2.53 -2.25
CA ASP A 85 15.63 -1.21 -1.99
C ASP A 85 17.04 -1.10 -2.62
N LYS A 86 17.86 -2.15 -2.51
CA LYS A 86 19.18 -2.20 -3.16
C LYS A 86 19.10 -2.12 -4.69
N ARG A 87 18.03 -2.64 -5.28
CA ARG A 87 17.80 -2.61 -6.74
C ARG A 87 17.30 -1.24 -7.21
N SER A 88 16.46 -0.59 -6.42
CA SER A 88 15.83 0.70 -6.74
C SER A 88 15.95 1.67 -5.55
N PRO A 89 17.17 2.14 -5.21
CA PRO A 89 17.42 2.87 -3.96
C PRO A 89 16.74 4.24 -3.89
N ASN A 90 16.33 4.80 -5.02
CA ASN A 90 15.68 6.11 -5.10
C ASN A 90 14.16 6.05 -4.91
N ASP A 91 13.53 4.88 -5.05
CA ASP A 91 12.07 4.75 -5.02
C ASP A 91 11.46 5.21 -3.69
N LYS A 92 12.09 4.84 -2.56
CA LYS A 92 11.63 5.26 -1.23
C LYS A 92 11.67 6.78 -1.05
N THR A 93 12.68 7.44 -1.61
CA THR A 93 12.81 8.91 -1.54
C THR A 93 11.75 9.57 -2.41
N ALA A 94 11.57 9.11 -3.64
CA ALA A 94 10.55 9.62 -4.55
C ALA A 94 9.13 9.50 -3.95
N MET A 95 8.80 8.36 -3.32
CA MET A 95 7.53 8.19 -2.63
C MET A 95 7.38 9.13 -1.44
N LYS A 96 8.40 9.26 -0.58
CA LYS A 96 8.38 10.18 0.57
C LYS A 96 8.15 11.62 0.15
N GLU A 97 8.87 12.09 -0.87
CA GLU A 97 8.71 13.44 -1.39
C GLU A 97 7.32 13.67 -2.01
N THR A 98 6.84 12.70 -2.79
CA THR A 98 5.53 12.80 -3.45
C THR A 98 4.41 12.86 -2.41
N PHE A 99 4.43 12.00 -1.40
CA PHE A 99 3.39 11.97 -0.38
C PHE A 99 3.46 13.17 0.56
N ALA A 100 4.67 13.65 0.89
CA ALA A 100 4.83 14.88 1.65
C ALA A 100 4.27 16.10 0.91
N LYS A 101 4.54 16.24 -0.40
CA LYS A 101 3.96 17.31 -1.24
C LYS A 101 2.44 17.26 -1.30
N ALA A 102 1.86 16.06 -1.24
CA ALA A 102 0.41 15.85 -1.22
C ALA A 102 -0.21 15.93 0.17
N ASN A 103 0.59 16.18 1.23
CA ASN A 103 0.18 16.16 2.64
C ASN A 103 -0.47 14.83 3.06
N LEU A 104 -0.01 13.70 2.51
CA LEU A 104 -0.50 12.37 2.84
C LEU A 104 0.37 11.73 3.92
N PRO A 105 -0.21 11.25 5.02
CA PRO A 105 0.51 10.48 6.02
C PRO A 105 1.03 9.17 5.42
N ALA A 106 2.34 8.93 5.50
CA ALA A 106 2.95 7.74 4.94
C ALA A 106 4.09 7.23 5.83
N GLU A 107 4.05 5.95 6.16
CA GLU A 107 5.14 5.20 6.74
C GLU A 107 5.82 4.40 5.63
N ILE A 108 7.06 4.73 5.31
CA ILE A 108 7.83 4.08 4.24
C ILE A 108 9.14 3.61 4.85
N GLU A 109 9.28 2.29 4.98
CA GLU A 109 10.42 1.68 5.67
C GLU A 109 11.01 0.53 4.85
N VAL A 110 12.34 0.42 4.91
CA VAL A 110 13.09 -0.74 4.42
C VAL A 110 13.22 -1.75 5.56
N TYR A 111 12.75 -2.96 5.34
CA TYR A 111 12.80 -4.06 6.30
C TYR A 111 14.13 -4.80 6.14
N SER A 112 15.01 -4.60 7.11
CA SER A 112 16.38 -5.14 7.07
C SER A 112 16.40 -6.67 7.13
N GLY A 113 17.31 -7.29 6.39
CA GLY A 113 17.47 -8.74 6.35
C GLY A 113 16.36 -9.46 5.58
N THR A 114 15.53 -8.74 4.80
CA THR A 114 14.45 -9.36 4.04
C THR A 114 14.76 -9.44 2.54
N ALA A 115 14.18 -10.44 1.90
CA ALA A 115 14.12 -10.55 0.45
C ALA A 115 12.68 -10.43 -0.04
N HIS A 116 12.50 -10.06 -1.31
CA HIS A 116 11.19 -9.97 -1.93
C HIS A 116 10.35 -11.22 -1.68
N GLY A 117 9.16 -11.08 -1.09
CA GLY A 117 8.31 -12.21 -0.71
C GLY A 117 8.44 -12.68 0.73
N TRP A 118 9.03 -11.90 1.65
CA TRP A 118 9.28 -12.32 3.04
C TRP A 118 8.05 -12.52 3.93
N CYS A 119 6.89 -11.99 3.55
CA CYS A 119 5.70 -11.99 4.40
C CYS A 119 4.95 -13.33 4.47
N PRO A 120 4.74 -14.09 3.38
CA PRO A 120 3.99 -15.33 3.43
C PRO A 120 4.78 -16.44 4.15
N PRO A 121 4.14 -17.20 5.08
CA PRO A 121 4.85 -18.23 5.86
C PRO A 121 5.30 -19.45 5.03
N ASP A 122 4.73 -19.66 3.86
CA ASP A 122 5.11 -20.70 2.91
C ASP A 122 6.19 -20.26 1.91
N SER A 123 6.63 -19.02 2.00
CA SER A 123 7.71 -18.50 1.15
C SER A 123 9.08 -19.04 1.59
N LYS A 124 9.93 -19.38 0.63
CA LYS A 124 11.34 -19.79 0.90
C LYS A 124 12.18 -18.71 1.55
N VAL A 125 11.75 -17.46 1.49
CA VAL A 125 12.42 -16.29 2.07
C VAL A 125 11.63 -15.70 3.23
N TYR A 126 10.71 -16.47 3.81
CA TYR A 126 9.92 -16.03 4.97
C TYR A 126 10.82 -15.54 6.09
N ASN A 127 10.47 -14.39 6.63
CA ASN A 127 11.18 -13.79 7.76
C ASN A 127 10.13 -13.42 8.83
N GLU A 128 9.88 -14.35 9.75
CA GLU A 128 8.84 -14.22 10.77
C GLU A 128 8.93 -12.91 11.56
N PRO A 129 10.08 -12.52 12.15
CA PRO A 129 10.15 -11.28 12.92
C PRO A 129 9.75 -10.03 12.11
N GLN A 130 10.15 -9.98 10.85
CA GLN A 130 9.83 -8.85 9.98
C GLN A 130 8.37 -8.91 9.47
N ALA A 131 7.84 -10.11 9.23
CA ALA A 131 6.44 -10.29 8.86
C ALA A 131 5.51 -9.87 9.99
N GLU A 132 5.79 -10.26 11.22
CA GLU A 132 5.03 -9.85 12.42
C GLU A 132 5.15 -8.34 12.68
N LYS A 133 6.33 -7.76 12.49
CA LYS A 133 6.49 -6.30 12.53
C LYS A 133 5.60 -5.64 11.49
N ALA A 134 5.64 -6.09 10.24
CA ALA A 134 4.85 -5.53 9.16
C ALA A 134 3.35 -5.66 9.43
N TRP A 135 2.90 -6.80 9.95
CA TRP A 135 1.53 -7.01 10.38
C TRP A 135 1.10 -6.05 11.50
N SER A 136 1.92 -5.87 12.52
CA SER A 136 1.63 -4.93 13.61
C SER A 136 1.50 -3.50 13.11
N ARG A 137 2.35 -3.07 12.15
CA ARG A 137 2.25 -1.74 11.53
C ARG A 137 0.98 -1.58 10.69
N LEU A 138 0.54 -2.64 10.00
CA LEU A 138 -0.73 -2.65 9.28
C LEU A 138 -1.91 -2.44 10.23
N LEU A 139 -1.94 -3.12 11.38
CA LEU A 139 -3.01 -2.94 12.38
C LEU A 139 -3.03 -1.51 12.94
N VAL A 140 -1.86 -0.90 13.16
CA VAL A 140 -1.76 0.51 13.56
C VAL A 140 -2.31 1.44 12.47
N LEU A 141 -1.96 1.20 11.19
CA LEU A 141 -2.51 1.97 10.06
C LEU A 141 -4.03 1.87 10.02
N TYR A 142 -4.57 0.66 10.09
CA TYR A 142 -6.02 0.43 10.02
C TYR A 142 -6.75 1.03 11.21
N GLY A 143 -6.21 0.91 12.42
CA GLY A 143 -6.79 1.52 13.62
C GLY A 143 -6.87 3.05 13.55
N LYS A 144 -5.94 3.71 12.83
CA LYS A 144 -5.94 5.17 12.65
C LYS A 144 -6.83 5.64 11.50
N ALA A 145 -6.79 4.92 10.39
CA ALA A 145 -7.36 5.40 9.13
C ALA A 145 -8.78 4.91 8.84
N LEU A 146 -9.24 3.86 9.53
CA LEU A 146 -10.54 3.22 9.33
C LEU A 146 -11.48 3.34 10.54
N ALA A 147 -11.02 3.98 11.62
CA ALA A 147 -11.82 4.21 12.83
C ALA A 147 -12.96 5.20 12.58
#